data_e8f5e69c86a6a96c60e9c8882f361244
#
_entry.id   e8f5e69c86a6a96c60e9c8882f361244
#
_cell.length_a   1.000
_cell.length_b   1.000
_cell.length_c   1.000
_cell.angle_alpha   90.00
_cell.angle_beta   90.00
_cell.angle_gamma   90.00
#
_symmetry.space_group_name_H-M   'P 1'
#
loop_
_entity.id
_entity.type
_entity.pdbx_description
1 polymer ?
#
loop_
_entity_poly.entity_id
_entity_poly.type
_entity_poly.pdbx_seq_one_letter_code
_entity_poly.pdbx_strand_id
1 'polypeptide(L)'
;MQVIEIPISEIKIRFRLRNPSESKISEIATSIEQINLINPITLSSDFTLLAGYHRLLAYKLLERETIPSIIKKDIGKEYNELIEVDENLKRNELNHIEISSHLVRREKLMESLGLTYQAGDNKSSKSKDKITVAEMAESLGKSKRSYQQYKQISNINEEVRDTLVVTDWANNLVELIKLSSESEGIQKKVCNLLITGKCRTWKSAFFQAKYAEFMLKSPSKLDFNIKERWGDFPKAIMKFNKVNDDIRKVCNLVNHDENLRVEKGSLRFGETPYRLHQMNPDQSLFSLDYYTNKGDLVCDPFNGRGTTAITALHLGRRFVGYEINPISFNKTREVLTNNVDADADSWSLYSGCGCEMEEFREDAEMLDAVFTSPPYYLNAESYCDDPRDLCNMGMEEFHTKIDQLFSNLSRLIKRSFYKERVFKPIIMVLGTARDGKNGIHDMSFNFQTIAKKHGLTLWDQMFVELNNPYIWTSLQRNYEFRHVHKNYESQLVWVKF
;
A
#
# COMPACT_ATOMS: atom_id res chain seq x y z
N MET A 1 30.59 -34.72 -30.62
CA MET A 1 29.26 -34.97 -31.21
C MET A 1 29.30 -34.40 -32.60
N GLN A 2 28.84 -35.16 -33.60
CA GLN A 2 28.88 -34.72 -35.00
C GLN A 2 27.69 -33.75 -35.24
N VAL A 3 27.95 -32.59 -35.83
CA VAL A 3 26.93 -31.66 -36.30
C VAL A 3 26.48 -32.08 -37.68
N ILE A 4 25.19 -32.22 -37.91
CA ILE A 4 24.58 -32.63 -39.18
C ILE A 4 23.50 -31.60 -39.57
N GLU A 5 23.30 -31.42 -40.87
CA GLU A 5 22.22 -30.59 -41.40
C GLU A 5 20.92 -31.39 -41.42
N ILE A 6 19.89 -30.88 -40.78
CA ILE A 6 18.56 -31.49 -40.72
C ILE A 6 17.53 -30.60 -41.42
N PRO A 7 16.68 -31.16 -42.31
CA PRO A 7 15.58 -30.42 -42.88
C PRO A 7 14.64 -29.86 -41.82
N ILE A 8 14.34 -28.58 -41.89
CA ILE A 8 13.49 -27.90 -40.87
C ILE A 8 12.08 -28.50 -40.87
N SER A 9 11.61 -29.00 -42.01
CA SER A 9 10.32 -29.67 -42.16
C SER A 9 10.19 -30.98 -41.35
N GLU A 10 11.29 -31.63 -41.04
CA GLU A 10 11.31 -32.91 -40.29
C GLU A 10 11.37 -32.68 -38.78
N ILE A 11 11.59 -31.44 -38.32
CA ILE A 11 11.75 -31.14 -36.91
C ILE A 11 10.40 -31.04 -36.23
N LYS A 12 10.20 -31.91 -35.23
CA LYS A 12 9.00 -31.93 -34.39
C LYS A 12 9.15 -30.97 -33.21
N ILE A 13 8.12 -30.15 -32.95
CA ILE A 13 8.08 -29.22 -31.82
C ILE A 13 6.99 -29.72 -30.86
N ARG A 14 7.36 -29.95 -29.61
CA ARG A 14 6.40 -30.25 -28.51
C ARG A 14 5.83 -28.96 -27.91
N PHE A 15 4.79 -29.09 -27.08
CA PHE A 15 4.25 -27.99 -26.29
C PHE A 15 5.37 -27.33 -25.46
N ARG A 16 5.43 -26.00 -25.48
CA ARG A 16 6.44 -25.21 -24.79
C ARG A 16 5.79 -24.37 -23.69
N LEU A 17 6.44 -24.31 -22.53
CA LEU A 17 6.00 -23.53 -21.37
C LEU A 17 6.09 -22.00 -21.59
N ARG A 18 6.76 -21.56 -22.65
CA ARG A 18 6.98 -20.15 -22.94
C ARG A 18 6.70 -19.83 -24.40
N ASN A 19 6.02 -18.70 -24.63
CA ASN A 19 5.88 -18.11 -25.95
C ASN A 19 7.23 -17.52 -26.42
N PRO A 20 7.59 -17.69 -27.69
CA PRO A 20 8.83 -17.12 -28.23
C PRO A 20 8.75 -15.59 -28.30
N SER A 21 9.87 -14.89 -28.00
CA SER A 21 9.98 -13.45 -28.15
C SER A 21 10.30 -13.08 -29.61
N GLU A 22 9.44 -12.31 -30.26
CA GLU A 22 9.64 -11.86 -31.65
C GLU A 22 10.89 -10.99 -31.82
N SER A 23 11.18 -10.07 -30.87
CA SER A 23 12.38 -9.25 -30.89
C SER A 23 13.65 -10.10 -30.88
N LYS A 24 13.66 -11.13 -30.07
CA LYS A 24 14.80 -12.04 -29.93
C LYS A 24 14.99 -12.94 -31.14
N ILE A 25 13.91 -13.36 -31.79
CA ILE A 25 13.99 -14.10 -33.07
C ILE A 25 14.64 -13.24 -34.14
N SER A 26 14.23 -11.96 -34.24
CA SER A 26 14.79 -11.00 -35.19
C SER A 26 16.28 -10.70 -34.94
N GLU A 27 16.69 -10.53 -33.67
CA GLU A 27 18.10 -10.35 -33.29
C GLU A 27 18.95 -11.57 -33.68
N ILE A 28 18.47 -12.77 -33.39
CA ILE A 28 19.16 -14.01 -33.75
C ILE A 28 19.21 -14.19 -35.26
N ALA A 29 18.15 -13.86 -35.99
CA ALA A 29 18.13 -13.92 -37.44
C ALA A 29 19.19 -13.00 -38.05
N THR A 30 19.26 -11.74 -37.60
CA THR A 30 20.30 -10.79 -38.03
C THR A 30 21.71 -11.29 -37.74
N SER A 31 21.93 -11.86 -36.54
CA SER A 31 23.24 -12.47 -36.19
C SER A 31 23.58 -13.65 -37.10
N ILE A 32 22.61 -14.51 -37.43
CA ILE A 32 22.84 -15.66 -38.31
C ILE A 32 23.17 -15.21 -39.73
N GLU A 33 22.58 -14.13 -40.25
CA GLU A 33 22.95 -13.56 -41.54
C GLU A 33 24.40 -13.05 -41.60
N GLN A 34 24.89 -12.46 -40.49
CA GLN A 34 26.20 -11.86 -40.41
C GLN A 34 27.33 -12.89 -40.20
N ILE A 35 27.14 -13.86 -39.30
CA ILE A 35 28.23 -14.74 -38.84
C ILE A 35 27.88 -16.25 -38.85
N ASN A 36 26.76 -16.62 -39.46
CA ASN A 36 26.19 -17.97 -39.41
C ASN A 36 25.83 -18.47 -37.99
N LEU A 37 25.28 -19.69 -37.88
CA LEU A 37 24.91 -20.27 -36.61
C LEU A 37 26.12 -20.82 -35.88
N ILE A 38 26.52 -20.16 -34.80
CA ILE A 38 27.66 -20.58 -33.98
C ILE A 38 27.35 -21.85 -33.19
N ASN A 39 26.12 -21.95 -32.65
CA ASN A 39 25.73 -23.07 -31.81
C ASN A 39 24.57 -23.85 -32.46
N PRO A 40 24.78 -25.12 -32.86
CA PRO A 40 23.72 -25.95 -33.45
C PRO A 40 22.55 -26.17 -32.50
N ILE A 41 21.38 -26.48 -33.04
CA ILE A 41 20.23 -26.91 -32.24
C ILE A 41 20.45 -28.35 -31.78
N THR A 42 19.68 -28.77 -30.73
CA THR A 42 19.75 -30.11 -30.20
C THR A 42 18.44 -30.86 -30.47
N LEU A 43 18.51 -32.02 -31.09
CA LEU A 43 17.38 -32.86 -31.41
C LEU A 43 17.52 -34.22 -30.72
N SER A 44 16.39 -34.87 -30.44
CA SER A 44 16.34 -36.31 -30.11
C SER A 44 16.52 -37.19 -31.37
N SER A 45 16.64 -38.50 -31.22
CA SER A 45 16.77 -39.44 -32.32
C SER A 45 15.57 -39.44 -33.28
N ASP A 46 14.39 -39.04 -32.83
CA ASP A 46 13.16 -38.91 -33.63
C ASP A 46 12.94 -37.47 -34.18
N PHE A 47 14.00 -36.66 -34.17
CA PHE A 47 14.01 -35.22 -34.58
C PHE A 47 13.08 -34.34 -33.78
N THR A 48 12.74 -34.69 -32.54
CA THR A 48 12.06 -33.77 -31.64
C THR A 48 13.05 -32.73 -31.10
N LEU A 49 12.69 -31.42 -31.16
CA LEU A 49 13.51 -30.32 -30.70
C LEU A 49 13.65 -30.36 -29.16
N LEU A 50 14.88 -30.55 -28.66
CA LEU A 50 15.22 -30.52 -27.24
C LEU A 50 15.68 -29.10 -26.82
N ALA A 51 16.52 -28.43 -27.66
CA ALA A 51 17.07 -27.09 -27.36
C ALA A 51 17.29 -26.26 -28.63
N GLY A 52 17.11 -24.92 -28.51
CA GLY A 52 17.37 -23.98 -29.60
C GLY A 52 16.13 -23.48 -30.33
N TYR A 53 14.99 -23.36 -29.68
CA TYR A 53 13.72 -22.97 -30.32
C TYR A 53 13.78 -21.60 -31.02
N HIS A 54 14.35 -20.55 -30.39
CA HIS A 54 14.52 -19.26 -31.05
C HIS A 54 15.43 -19.33 -32.29
N ARG A 55 16.47 -20.16 -32.25
CA ARG A 55 17.36 -20.41 -33.41
C ARG A 55 16.61 -21.09 -34.56
N LEU A 56 15.76 -22.09 -34.25
CA LEU A 56 14.91 -22.72 -35.25
C LEU A 56 13.91 -21.74 -35.86
N LEU A 57 13.29 -20.87 -35.04
CA LEU A 57 12.37 -19.85 -35.55
C LEU A 57 13.08 -18.78 -36.38
N ALA A 58 14.32 -18.38 -36.00
CA ALA A 58 15.15 -17.48 -36.78
C ALA A 58 15.50 -18.08 -38.16
N TYR A 59 15.85 -19.38 -38.23
CA TYR A 59 16.08 -20.08 -39.51
C TYR A 59 14.82 -20.13 -40.38
N LYS A 60 13.65 -20.35 -39.76
CA LYS A 60 12.36 -20.27 -40.48
C LYS A 60 12.07 -18.87 -41.00
N LEU A 61 12.36 -17.83 -40.20
CA LEU A 61 12.22 -16.42 -40.62
C LEU A 61 13.12 -16.09 -41.80
N LEU A 62 14.34 -16.69 -41.86
CA LEU A 62 15.31 -16.54 -42.95
C LEU A 62 15.06 -17.49 -44.12
N GLU A 63 13.92 -18.21 -44.13
CA GLU A 63 13.53 -19.17 -45.20
C GLU A 63 14.62 -20.21 -45.53
N ARG A 64 15.42 -20.61 -44.51
CA ARG A 64 16.43 -21.67 -44.69
C ARG A 64 15.75 -23.04 -44.71
N GLU A 65 16.25 -23.94 -45.57
CA GLU A 65 15.68 -25.31 -45.70
C GLU A 65 16.21 -26.27 -44.64
N THR A 66 17.48 -26.12 -44.24
CA THR A 66 18.13 -26.98 -43.23
C THR A 66 18.68 -26.18 -42.07
N ILE A 67 19.00 -26.84 -40.95
CA ILE A 67 19.60 -26.21 -39.78
C ILE A 67 20.64 -27.13 -39.17
N PRO A 68 21.85 -26.60 -38.82
CA PRO A 68 22.87 -27.36 -38.11
C PRO A 68 22.36 -27.90 -36.78
N SER A 69 22.44 -29.22 -36.60
CA SER A 69 21.82 -29.92 -35.49
C SER A 69 22.74 -30.97 -34.88
N ILE A 70 22.62 -31.19 -33.58
CA ILE A 70 23.25 -32.29 -32.85
C ILE A 70 22.14 -33.25 -32.45
N ILE A 71 22.24 -34.54 -32.88
CA ILE A 71 21.33 -35.59 -32.46
C ILE A 71 21.86 -36.20 -31.16
N LYS A 72 21.04 -36.18 -30.10
CA LYS A 72 21.27 -36.96 -28.87
C LYS A 72 20.64 -38.34 -29.02
N LYS A 73 21.36 -39.41 -28.62
CA LYS A 73 20.81 -40.76 -28.51
C LYS A 73 19.59 -40.71 -27.59
N ASP A 74 18.58 -41.48 -27.96
CA ASP A 74 17.35 -41.55 -27.17
C ASP A 74 17.64 -42.21 -25.82
N ILE A 75 17.52 -41.45 -24.75
CA ILE A 75 17.70 -41.88 -23.36
C ILE A 75 16.39 -41.90 -22.60
N GLY A 76 15.26 -41.90 -23.33
CA GLY A 76 13.92 -41.85 -22.78
C GLY A 76 13.30 -40.47 -22.76
N LYS A 77 11.98 -40.44 -22.88
CA LYS A 77 11.21 -39.18 -22.99
C LYS A 77 11.41 -38.23 -21.80
N GLU A 78 11.42 -38.79 -20.59
CA GLU A 78 11.59 -38.01 -19.34
C GLU A 78 12.99 -37.43 -19.19
N TYR A 79 14.00 -38.18 -19.65
CA TYR A 79 15.38 -37.71 -19.61
C TYR A 79 15.64 -36.59 -20.63
N ASN A 80 15.01 -36.66 -21.79
CA ASN A 80 15.07 -35.63 -22.81
C ASN A 80 14.39 -34.34 -22.32
N GLU A 81 13.26 -34.43 -21.61
CA GLU A 81 12.59 -33.33 -20.98
C GLU A 81 13.43 -32.69 -19.85
N LEU A 82 14.12 -33.54 -19.06
CA LEU A 82 15.03 -33.02 -18.01
C LEU A 82 16.16 -32.19 -18.60
N ILE A 83 16.73 -32.60 -19.75
CA ILE A 83 17.75 -31.80 -20.45
C ILE A 83 17.19 -30.46 -20.91
N GLU A 84 15.97 -30.43 -21.43
CA GLU A 84 15.31 -29.18 -21.85
C GLU A 84 15.10 -28.24 -20.67
N VAL A 85 14.62 -28.75 -19.54
CA VAL A 85 14.42 -27.97 -18.32
C VAL A 85 15.74 -27.46 -17.76
N ASP A 86 16.81 -28.25 -17.75
CA ASP A 86 18.14 -27.85 -17.30
C ASP A 86 18.76 -26.77 -18.18
N GLU A 87 18.55 -26.83 -19.49
CA GLU A 87 19.00 -25.76 -20.41
C GLU A 87 18.25 -24.45 -20.12
N ASN A 88 16.93 -24.52 -19.95
CA ASN A 88 16.14 -23.32 -19.65
C ASN A 88 16.56 -22.68 -18.32
N LEU A 89 16.82 -23.46 -17.28
CA LEU A 89 17.26 -22.94 -15.98
C LEU A 89 18.65 -22.27 -15.99
N LYS A 90 19.48 -22.54 -17.01
CA LYS A 90 20.78 -21.89 -17.19
C LYS A 90 20.70 -20.54 -17.90
N ARG A 91 19.53 -20.16 -18.41
CA ARG A 91 19.30 -18.87 -19.05
C ARG A 91 19.13 -17.77 -18.02
N ASN A 92 19.76 -16.63 -18.23
CA ASN A 92 19.72 -15.49 -17.29
C ASN A 92 18.44 -14.64 -17.39
N GLU A 93 17.46 -15.02 -18.23
CA GLU A 93 16.32 -14.17 -18.59
C GLU A 93 14.98 -14.67 -18.05
N LEU A 94 14.98 -15.67 -17.22
CA LEU A 94 13.76 -16.19 -16.61
C LEU A 94 13.34 -15.32 -15.43
N ASN A 95 12.05 -14.96 -15.36
CA ASN A 95 11.50 -14.37 -14.17
C ASN A 95 11.33 -15.40 -13.03
N HIS A 96 11.00 -14.96 -11.82
CA HIS A 96 10.97 -15.84 -10.66
C HIS A 96 9.87 -16.91 -10.71
N ILE A 97 8.77 -16.69 -11.41
CA ILE A 97 7.70 -17.68 -11.61
C ILE A 97 8.16 -18.75 -12.61
N GLU A 98 8.80 -18.35 -13.70
CA GLU A 98 9.36 -19.27 -14.69
C GLU A 98 10.43 -20.17 -14.05
N ILE A 99 11.37 -19.57 -13.27
CA ILE A 99 12.37 -20.35 -12.53
C ILE A 99 11.71 -21.37 -11.60
N SER A 100 10.70 -20.95 -10.83
CA SER A 100 9.95 -21.83 -9.93
C SER A 100 9.32 -23.01 -10.69
N SER A 101 8.64 -22.74 -11.79
CA SER A 101 7.97 -23.75 -12.60
C SER A 101 8.95 -24.78 -13.17
N HIS A 102 10.10 -24.31 -13.69
CA HIS A 102 11.15 -25.19 -14.18
C HIS A 102 11.81 -26.01 -13.06
N LEU A 103 12.05 -25.44 -11.88
CA LEU A 103 12.62 -26.17 -10.74
C LEU A 103 11.70 -27.29 -10.24
N VAL A 104 10.40 -27.01 -10.12
CA VAL A 104 9.42 -28.02 -9.69
C VAL A 104 9.29 -29.12 -10.74
N ARG A 105 9.28 -28.76 -12.04
CA ARG A 105 9.23 -29.75 -13.12
C ARG A 105 10.48 -30.62 -13.13
N ARG A 106 11.66 -30.02 -12.97
CA ARG A 106 12.94 -30.71 -12.84
C ARG A 106 12.92 -31.74 -11.71
N GLU A 107 12.47 -31.32 -10.53
CA GLU A 107 12.39 -32.20 -9.36
C GLU A 107 11.49 -33.42 -9.63
N LYS A 108 10.30 -33.22 -10.20
CA LYS A 108 9.38 -34.30 -10.56
C LYS A 108 9.98 -35.25 -11.57
N LEU A 109 10.70 -34.78 -12.59
CA LEU A 109 11.38 -35.62 -13.57
C LEU A 109 12.53 -36.43 -12.94
N MET A 110 13.28 -35.82 -12.03
CA MET A 110 14.35 -36.52 -11.32
C MET A 110 13.81 -37.57 -10.36
N GLU A 111 12.67 -37.30 -9.72
CA GLU A 111 11.96 -38.27 -8.89
C GLU A 111 11.46 -39.48 -9.73
N SER A 112 10.82 -39.23 -10.88
CA SER A 112 10.32 -40.29 -11.77
C SER A 112 11.45 -41.15 -12.35
N LEU A 113 12.64 -40.55 -12.56
CA LEU A 113 13.83 -41.25 -13.01
C LEU A 113 14.61 -41.92 -11.86
N GLY A 114 14.14 -41.83 -10.61
CA GLY A 114 14.81 -42.46 -9.46
C GLY A 114 16.13 -41.81 -9.05
N LEU A 115 16.38 -40.59 -9.51
CA LEU A 115 17.64 -39.82 -9.29
C LEU A 115 17.68 -39.04 -7.98
N THR A 116 16.61 -39.10 -7.15
CA THR A 116 16.52 -38.36 -5.87
C THR A 116 16.35 -39.33 -4.69
N TYR A 117 16.77 -38.89 -3.50
CA TYR A 117 16.50 -39.61 -2.26
C TYR A 117 15.04 -39.39 -1.84
N GLN A 118 14.34 -40.50 -1.52
CA GLN A 118 12.98 -40.51 -1.01
C GLN A 118 12.97 -40.50 0.54
N ALA A 119 11.83 -40.15 1.12
CA ALA A 119 11.65 -40.27 2.56
C ALA A 119 11.71 -41.74 2.99
N GLY A 120 12.69 -42.08 3.84
CA GLY A 120 12.97 -43.46 4.25
C GLY A 120 14.21 -44.10 3.61
N ASP A 121 14.80 -43.49 2.60
CA ASP A 121 16.07 -43.94 2.04
C ASP A 121 17.22 -43.82 3.07
N ASN A 122 18.01 -44.89 3.17
CA ASN A 122 19.14 -44.96 4.09
C ASN A 122 20.30 -44.08 3.55
N LYS A 123 20.46 -42.89 4.08
CA LYS A 123 21.47 -41.91 3.63
C LYS A 123 22.92 -42.35 3.86
N SER A 124 23.14 -43.42 4.63
CA SER A 124 24.47 -43.95 4.91
C SER A 124 25.06 -44.79 3.77
N SER A 125 24.24 -45.31 2.86
CA SER A 125 24.71 -45.92 1.63
C SER A 125 24.54 -44.94 0.49
N LYS A 126 25.56 -44.15 0.17
CA LYS A 126 25.57 -43.30 -1.03
C LYS A 126 25.38 -44.15 -2.28
N SER A 127 24.15 -44.21 -2.79
CA SER A 127 23.93 -44.65 -4.17
C SER A 127 24.58 -43.55 -5.06
N LYS A 128 25.50 -43.99 -5.96
CA LYS A 128 26.22 -43.05 -6.84
C LYS A 128 25.31 -42.22 -7.76
N ASP A 129 24.04 -42.59 -7.87
CA ASP A 129 23.09 -42.07 -8.85
C ASP A 129 22.03 -41.13 -8.22
N LYS A 130 21.91 -41.07 -6.89
CA LYS A 130 20.92 -40.21 -6.21
C LYS A 130 21.54 -38.97 -5.65
N ILE A 131 20.86 -37.82 -5.87
CA ILE A 131 21.31 -36.50 -5.40
C ILE A 131 20.35 -35.91 -4.36
N THR A 132 20.91 -35.11 -3.45
CA THR A 132 20.16 -34.39 -2.42
C THR A 132 19.66 -33.05 -2.94
N VAL A 133 18.70 -32.42 -2.23
CA VAL A 133 18.23 -31.06 -2.54
C VAL A 133 19.38 -30.02 -2.52
N ALA A 134 20.41 -30.23 -1.69
CA ALA A 134 21.56 -29.34 -1.64
C ALA A 134 22.40 -29.47 -2.94
N GLU A 135 22.69 -30.68 -3.36
CA GLU A 135 23.42 -30.98 -4.62
C GLU A 135 22.60 -30.54 -5.84
N MET A 136 21.26 -30.66 -5.80
CA MET A 136 20.38 -30.10 -6.82
C MET A 136 20.51 -28.57 -6.93
N ALA A 137 20.53 -27.89 -5.81
CA ALA A 137 20.71 -26.43 -5.81
C ALA A 137 22.08 -26.04 -6.35
N GLU A 138 23.14 -26.70 -5.90
CA GLU A 138 24.52 -26.46 -6.32
C GLU A 138 24.72 -26.70 -7.82
N SER A 139 24.10 -27.75 -8.39
CA SER A 139 24.17 -28.05 -9.84
C SER A 139 23.58 -26.94 -10.72
N LEU A 140 22.77 -26.04 -10.13
CA LEU A 140 22.15 -24.89 -10.77
C LEU A 140 22.80 -23.55 -10.34
N GLY A 141 23.93 -23.60 -9.63
CA GLY A 141 24.61 -22.41 -9.10
C GLY A 141 23.77 -21.62 -8.07
N LYS A 142 22.83 -22.30 -7.38
CA LYS A 142 21.95 -21.69 -6.38
C LYS A 142 22.24 -22.22 -4.98
N SER A 143 22.03 -21.37 -3.96
CA SER A 143 22.06 -21.85 -2.57
C SER A 143 20.82 -22.72 -2.27
N LYS A 144 20.94 -23.63 -1.30
CA LYS A 144 19.81 -24.43 -0.81
C LYS A 144 18.62 -23.55 -0.39
N ARG A 145 18.89 -22.41 0.24
CA ARG A 145 17.86 -21.42 0.66
C ARG A 145 17.14 -20.84 -0.57
N SER A 146 17.89 -20.38 -1.56
CA SER A 146 17.31 -19.83 -2.80
C SER A 146 16.47 -20.88 -3.52
N TYR A 147 16.93 -22.13 -3.61
CA TYR A 147 16.18 -23.24 -4.19
C TYR A 147 14.83 -23.46 -3.49
N GLN A 148 14.82 -23.46 -2.15
CA GLN A 148 13.60 -23.60 -1.36
C GLN A 148 12.63 -22.42 -1.55
N GLN A 149 13.14 -21.19 -1.66
CA GLN A 149 12.33 -20.01 -1.94
C GLN A 149 11.61 -20.11 -3.30
N TYR A 150 12.30 -20.54 -4.35
CA TYR A 150 11.66 -20.78 -5.64
C TYR A 150 10.64 -21.93 -5.59
N LYS A 151 10.92 -22.99 -4.85
CA LYS A 151 9.96 -24.07 -4.64
C LYS A 151 8.70 -23.56 -3.91
N GLN A 152 8.83 -22.65 -2.97
CA GLN A 152 7.71 -22.06 -2.25
C GLN A 152 6.77 -21.27 -3.19
N ILE A 153 7.29 -20.60 -4.23
CA ILE A 153 6.49 -19.86 -5.22
C ILE A 153 5.50 -20.79 -5.95
N SER A 154 5.80 -22.08 -6.09
CA SER A 154 4.86 -23.04 -6.70
C SER A 154 3.56 -23.23 -5.91
N ASN A 155 3.50 -22.80 -4.65
CA ASN A 155 2.28 -22.79 -3.84
C ASN A 155 1.30 -21.65 -4.23
N ILE A 156 1.71 -20.74 -5.09
CA ILE A 156 0.79 -19.77 -5.68
C ILE A 156 -0.17 -20.54 -6.59
N ASN A 157 -1.46 -20.21 -6.50
CA ASN A 157 -2.50 -20.77 -7.36
C ASN A 157 -2.11 -20.69 -8.85
N GLU A 158 -2.40 -21.72 -9.62
CA GLU A 158 -1.97 -21.85 -11.02
C GLU A 158 -2.47 -20.69 -11.89
N GLU A 159 -3.75 -20.33 -11.81
CA GLU A 159 -4.35 -19.23 -12.54
C GLU A 159 -3.65 -17.87 -12.22
N VAL A 160 -3.28 -17.66 -10.95
CA VAL A 160 -2.54 -16.48 -10.51
C VAL A 160 -1.12 -16.46 -11.08
N ARG A 161 -0.44 -17.62 -11.10
CA ARG A 161 0.90 -17.71 -11.70
C ARG A 161 0.87 -17.43 -13.20
N ASP A 162 -0.10 -18.03 -13.91
CA ASP A 162 -0.25 -17.84 -15.36
C ASP A 162 -0.56 -16.38 -15.72
N THR A 163 -1.29 -15.68 -14.85
CA THR A 163 -1.58 -14.26 -15.04
C THR A 163 -0.36 -13.38 -14.75
N LEU A 164 0.39 -13.66 -13.68
CA LEU A 164 1.52 -12.83 -13.27
C LEU A 164 2.78 -13.07 -14.10
N VAL A 165 2.98 -14.27 -14.64
CA VAL A 165 4.22 -14.65 -15.33
C VAL A 165 4.56 -13.78 -16.54
N VAL A 166 3.55 -13.20 -17.20
CA VAL A 166 3.71 -12.31 -18.35
C VAL A 166 3.84 -10.83 -17.98
N THR A 167 4.00 -10.52 -16.71
CA THR A 167 4.05 -9.15 -16.19
C THR A 167 5.35 -8.88 -15.43
N ASP A 168 5.69 -7.62 -15.23
CA ASP A 168 6.84 -7.21 -14.42
C ASP A 168 6.71 -7.61 -12.93
N TRP A 169 5.49 -7.91 -12.46
CA TRP A 169 5.26 -8.40 -11.11
C TRP A 169 5.96 -9.74 -10.83
N ALA A 170 6.21 -10.54 -11.85
CA ALA A 170 6.94 -11.80 -11.73
C ALA A 170 8.43 -11.63 -11.34
N ASN A 171 8.96 -10.41 -11.37
CA ASN A 171 10.36 -10.10 -11.06
C ASN A 171 10.63 -9.75 -9.59
N ASN A 172 9.62 -9.82 -8.71
CA ASN A 172 9.79 -9.53 -7.28
C ASN A 172 9.72 -10.79 -6.42
N LEU A 173 10.88 -11.41 -6.20
CA LEU A 173 11.00 -12.67 -5.43
C LEU A 173 10.39 -12.58 -4.02
N VAL A 174 10.65 -11.48 -3.30
CA VAL A 174 10.20 -11.31 -1.90
C VAL A 174 8.69 -11.28 -1.82
N GLU A 175 8.04 -10.53 -2.70
CA GLU A 175 6.60 -10.40 -2.69
C GLU A 175 5.89 -11.66 -3.22
N LEU A 176 6.47 -12.38 -4.17
CA LEU A 176 5.97 -13.69 -4.61
C LEU A 176 6.04 -14.74 -3.49
N ILE A 177 7.10 -14.74 -2.68
CA ILE A 177 7.19 -15.62 -1.50
C ILE A 177 6.08 -15.27 -0.48
N LYS A 178 5.82 -14.00 -0.23
CA LYS A 178 4.70 -13.59 0.63
C LYS A 178 3.36 -14.05 0.04
N LEU A 179 3.15 -13.85 -1.26
CA LEU A 179 1.93 -14.26 -1.94
C LEU A 179 1.70 -15.78 -1.81
N SER A 180 2.76 -16.58 -1.96
CA SER A 180 2.68 -18.05 -1.85
C SER A 180 2.25 -18.56 -0.48
N SER A 181 2.37 -17.72 0.56
CA SER A 181 2.00 -18.04 1.94
C SER A 181 0.56 -17.63 2.28
N GLU A 182 -0.13 -16.94 1.37
CA GLU A 182 -1.51 -16.50 1.56
C GLU A 182 -2.52 -17.55 1.09
N SER A 183 -3.77 -17.44 1.58
CA SER A 183 -4.87 -18.25 1.07
C SER A 183 -5.15 -17.97 -0.41
N GLU A 184 -5.69 -18.95 -1.13
CA GLU A 184 -6.01 -18.81 -2.56
C GLU A 184 -6.90 -17.60 -2.86
N GLY A 185 -7.89 -17.32 -2.00
CA GLY A 185 -8.76 -16.15 -2.13
C GLY A 185 -7.99 -14.83 -2.05
N ILE A 186 -7.02 -14.72 -1.14
CA ILE A 186 -6.14 -13.55 -1.04
C ILE A 186 -5.21 -13.46 -2.24
N GLN A 187 -4.64 -14.58 -2.68
CA GLN A 187 -3.77 -14.60 -3.88
C GLN A 187 -4.50 -14.06 -5.11
N LYS A 188 -5.73 -14.52 -5.38
CA LYS A 188 -6.57 -14.06 -6.51
C LYS A 188 -6.93 -12.57 -6.37
N LYS A 189 -7.29 -12.10 -5.18
CA LYS A 189 -7.59 -10.68 -4.94
C LYS A 189 -6.36 -9.79 -5.19
N VAL A 190 -5.19 -10.17 -4.65
CA VAL A 190 -3.94 -9.43 -4.85
C VAL A 190 -3.61 -9.34 -6.34
N CYS A 191 -3.65 -10.48 -7.04
CA CYS A 191 -3.39 -10.53 -8.48
C CYS A 191 -4.33 -9.59 -9.25
N ASN A 192 -5.64 -9.67 -9.01
CA ASN A 192 -6.62 -8.82 -9.69
C ASN A 192 -6.37 -7.33 -9.43
N LEU A 193 -6.05 -6.93 -8.19
CA LEU A 193 -5.75 -5.53 -7.85
C LEU A 193 -4.51 -4.99 -8.59
N LEU A 194 -3.49 -5.82 -8.78
CA LEU A 194 -2.26 -5.46 -9.51
C LEU A 194 -2.50 -5.38 -11.01
N ILE A 195 -3.15 -6.39 -11.61
CA ILE A 195 -3.36 -6.48 -13.06
C ILE A 195 -4.35 -5.42 -13.57
N THR A 196 -5.38 -5.10 -12.79
CA THR A 196 -6.35 -4.05 -13.14
C THR A 196 -5.82 -2.64 -12.90
N GLY A 197 -4.61 -2.49 -12.36
CA GLY A 197 -4.02 -1.18 -12.03
C GLY A 197 -4.69 -0.47 -10.85
N LYS A 198 -5.61 -1.14 -10.12
CA LYS A 198 -6.22 -0.60 -8.90
C LYS A 198 -5.18 -0.39 -7.79
N CYS A 199 -4.13 -1.19 -7.80
CA CYS A 199 -2.97 -1.01 -6.93
C CYS A 199 -1.70 -1.00 -7.76
N ARG A 200 -0.81 -0.02 -7.49
CA ARG A 200 0.49 0.15 -8.17
C ARG A 200 1.65 -0.48 -7.38
N THR A 201 1.38 -1.04 -6.21
CA THR A 201 2.40 -1.66 -5.36
C THR A 201 1.87 -2.95 -4.73
N TRP A 202 2.76 -3.91 -4.52
CA TRP A 202 2.47 -5.13 -3.77
C TRP A 202 1.91 -4.83 -2.37
N LYS A 203 2.50 -3.86 -1.68
CA LYS A 203 2.07 -3.47 -0.32
C LYS A 203 0.60 -3.03 -0.29
N SER A 204 0.20 -2.18 -1.23
CA SER A 204 -1.19 -1.71 -1.35
C SER A 204 -2.13 -2.86 -1.69
N ALA A 205 -1.75 -3.72 -2.64
CA ALA A 205 -2.57 -4.86 -3.06
C ALA A 205 -2.79 -5.86 -1.93
N PHE A 206 -1.74 -6.24 -1.18
CA PHE A 206 -1.87 -7.11 -0.01
C PHE A 206 -2.77 -6.50 1.07
N PHE A 207 -2.58 -5.20 1.34
CA PHE A 207 -3.40 -4.52 2.34
C PHE A 207 -4.88 -4.53 1.95
N GLN A 208 -5.21 -4.11 0.73
CA GLN A 208 -6.59 -4.09 0.26
C GLN A 208 -7.20 -5.50 0.18
N ALA A 209 -6.45 -6.49 -0.30
CA ALA A 209 -6.94 -7.86 -0.37
C ALA A 209 -7.30 -8.46 1.01
N LYS A 210 -6.55 -8.08 2.05
CA LYS A 210 -6.75 -8.60 3.42
C LYS A 210 -7.81 -7.84 4.21
N TYR A 211 -7.92 -6.52 4.02
CA TYR A 211 -8.68 -5.67 4.93
C TYR A 211 -9.86 -4.95 4.27
N ALA A 212 -10.02 -4.98 2.94
CA ALA A 212 -11.13 -4.31 2.26
C ALA A 212 -12.54 -4.80 2.68
N GLU A 213 -12.63 -6.04 3.17
CA GLU A 213 -13.87 -6.61 3.70
C GLU A 213 -13.96 -6.56 5.24
N PHE A 214 -12.95 -5.94 5.87
CA PHE A 214 -12.96 -5.81 7.32
C PHE A 214 -14.01 -4.78 7.75
N MET A 215 -14.89 -5.20 8.66
CA MET A 215 -15.93 -4.35 9.24
C MET A 215 -15.48 -3.88 10.63
N LEU A 216 -15.33 -2.58 10.81
CA LEU A 216 -15.11 -1.97 12.12
C LEU A 216 -16.44 -1.95 12.89
N LYS A 217 -16.49 -2.68 13.99
CA LYS A 217 -17.68 -2.75 14.85
C LYS A 217 -17.55 -1.82 16.05
N SER A 218 -18.62 -1.16 16.39
CA SER A 218 -18.68 -0.40 17.64
C SER A 218 -18.57 -1.35 18.85
N PRO A 219 -17.82 -0.96 19.91
CA PRO A 219 -17.72 -1.78 21.11
C PRO A 219 -19.09 -1.94 21.77
N SER A 220 -19.42 -3.16 22.20
CA SER A 220 -20.70 -3.49 22.82
C SER A 220 -20.92 -2.79 24.17
N LYS A 221 -19.84 -2.40 24.84
CA LYS A 221 -19.83 -1.61 26.08
C LYS A 221 -18.74 -0.55 25.98
N LEU A 222 -19.13 0.71 26.18
CA LEU A 222 -18.21 1.82 26.38
C LEU A 222 -18.07 2.00 27.89
N ASP A 223 -17.13 1.29 28.50
CA ASP A 223 -16.76 1.48 29.91
C ASP A 223 -15.78 2.65 30.02
N PHE A 224 -16.18 3.69 30.75
CA PHE A 224 -15.40 4.91 30.98
C PHE A 224 -14.32 4.75 32.05
N ASN A 225 -13.64 3.61 32.09
CA ASN A 225 -12.46 3.53 32.92
C ASN A 225 -11.25 4.06 32.15
N ILE A 226 -11.07 5.38 32.13
CA ILE A 226 -9.99 6.09 31.42
C ILE A 226 -8.63 5.49 31.78
N LYS A 227 -8.40 5.18 33.05
CA LYS A 227 -7.14 4.61 33.54
C LYS A 227 -6.90 3.20 32.97
N GLU A 228 -7.93 2.37 32.89
CA GLU A 228 -7.83 1.02 32.34
C GLU A 228 -7.62 1.05 30.84
N ARG A 229 -8.31 1.93 30.13
CA ARG A 229 -8.24 2.06 28.68
C ARG A 229 -6.97 2.76 28.18
N TRP A 230 -6.54 3.82 28.87
CA TRP A 230 -5.46 4.69 28.45
C TRP A 230 -4.21 4.58 29.30
N GLY A 231 -4.24 3.76 30.35
CA GLY A 231 -3.11 3.49 31.25
C GLY A 231 -2.76 4.62 32.21
N ASP A 232 -3.34 5.83 32.01
CA ASP A 232 -3.10 7.00 32.85
C ASP A 232 -4.24 8.03 32.68
N PHE A 233 -4.25 9.06 33.52
CA PHE A 233 -5.15 10.22 33.37
C PHE A 233 -4.64 11.18 32.28
N PRO A 234 -5.55 11.98 31.65
CA PRO A 234 -5.15 13.05 30.75
C PRO A 234 -4.13 13.97 31.38
N LYS A 235 -3.11 14.28 30.63
CA LYS A 235 -2.01 15.18 31.03
C LYS A 235 -1.89 16.32 30.01
N ALA A 236 -1.26 17.42 30.42
CA ALA A 236 -0.95 18.52 29.54
C ALA A 236 -0.01 18.10 28.37
N ILE A 237 0.77 17.05 28.55
CA ILE A 237 1.61 16.45 27.49
C ILE A 237 1.20 15.00 27.34
N MET A 238 0.78 14.61 26.16
CA MET A 238 0.35 13.25 25.82
C MET A 238 1.23 12.69 24.71
N LYS A 239 1.43 11.36 24.78
CA LYS A 239 2.09 10.60 23.73
C LYS A 239 1.25 9.37 23.40
N PHE A 240 0.84 9.27 22.15
CA PHE A 240 0.04 8.15 21.66
C PHE A 240 0.96 7.15 20.97
N ASN A 241 1.35 6.08 21.69
CA ASN A 241 2.31 5.08 21.20
C ASN A 241 1.67 3.82 20.62
N LYS A 242 0.41 3.57 20.96
CA LYS A 242 -0.33 2.38 20.51
C LYS A 242 -1.68 2.81 19.99
N VAL A 243 -1.98 2.32 18.84
CA VAL A 243 -3.23 2.57 18.14
C VAL A 243 -4.12 1.36 18.32
N ASN A 244 -5.41 1.59 18.43
CA ASN A 244 -6.39 0.55 18.19
C ASN A 244 -6.19 0.02 16.77
N ASP A 245 -5.70 -1.23 16.66
CA ASP A 245 -5.31 -1.83 15.38
C ASP A 245 -6.49 -1.91 14.40
N ASP A 246 -7.70 -2.06 14.88
CA ASP A 246 -8.89 -2.17 14.04
C ASP A 246 -9.30 -0.82 13.44
N ILE A 247 -9.27 0.24 14.22
CA ILE A 247 -9.48 1.60 13.71
C ILE A 247 -8.40 1.96 12.69
N ARG A 248 -7.12 1.66 12.99
CA ARG A 248 -6.01 1.91 12.08
C ARG A 248 -6.18 1.17 10.75
N LYS A 249 -6.64 -0.08 10.77
CA LYS A 249 -6.92 -0.85 9.55
C LYS A 249 -7.92 -0.11 8.66
N VAL A 250 -9.04 0.35 9.23
CA VAL A 250 -10.07 1.07 8.47
C VAL A 250 -9.57 2.44 7.99
N CYS A 251 -8.93 3.23 8.85
CA CYS A 251 -8.32 4.51 8.44
C CYS A 251 -7.30 4.33 7.30
N ASN A 252 -6.53 3.24 7.34
CA ASN A 252 -5.55 2.95 6.29
C ASN A 252 -6.18 2.50 4.97
N LEU A 253 -7.43 2.04 4.92
CA LEU A 253 -8.13 1.77 3.66
C LEU A 253 -8.26 3.04 2.81
N VAL A 254 -8.51 4.19 3.44
CA VAL A 254 -8.52 5.48 2.78
C VAL A 254 -7.10 5.85 2.28
N ASN A 255 -6.07 5.55 3.08
CA ASN A 255 -4.67 5.92 2.76
C ASN A 255 -4.02 5.10 1.66
N HIS A 256 -4.48 3.88 1.43
CA HIS A 256 -3.89 2.97 0.43
C HIS A 256 -4.49 3.13 -0.96
N ASP A 257 -5.41 4.05 -1.16
CA ASP A 257 -5.84 4.44 -2.50
C ASP A 257 -4.76 5.31 -3.15
N GLU A 258 -4.17 4.80 -4.22
CA GLU A 258 -3.09 5.50 -4.94
C GLU A 258 -3.61 6.73 -5.70
N ASN A 259 -4.92 6.81 -5.94
CA ASN A 259 -5.57 7.96 -6.57
C ASN A 259 -5.67 9.17 -5.60
N LEU A 260 -5.50 8.95 -4.29
CA LEU A 260 -5.38 10.01 -3.29
C LEU A 260 -3.98 10.62 -3.21
N ARG A 261 -3.05 10.14 -4.02
CA ARG A 261 -1.73 10.77 -4.16
C ARG A 261 -1.89 11.99 -5.05
N VAL A 262 -1.52 13.14 -4.51
CA VAL A 262 -1.48 14.40 -5.25
C VAL A 262 -0.66 14.20 -6.52
N GLU A 263 -1.25 14.41 -7.70
CA GLU A 263 -0.51 14.50 -8.94
C GLU A 263 0.46 15.68 -8.83
N LYS A 264 1.72 15.39 -9.08
CA LYS A 264 2.88 16.25 -9.21
C LYS A 264 2.60 17.76 -9.23
N GLY A 265 2.79 18.44 -8.11
CA GLY A 265 2.76 19.90 -8.11
C GLY A 265 4.01 20.55 -7.51
N SER A 266 4.65 20.01 -6.49
CA SER A 266 5.84 20.62 -5.90
C SER A 266 6.69 19.61 -5.14
N LEU A 267 7.42 18.80 -5.86
CA LEU A 267 8.47 17.93 -5.31
C LEU A 267 9.66 18.81 -4.86
N ARG A 268 9.70 19.19 -3.60
CA ARG A 268 10.92 19.75 -3.01
C ARG A 268 11.89 18.70 -2.46
N PHE A 269 11.51 17.44 -2.37
CA PHE A 269 12.36 16.35 -1.89
C PHE A 269 12.09 15.05 -2.65
N GLY A 270 12.81 14.82 -3.75
CA GLY A 270 12.88 13.55 -4.43
C GLY A 270 11.53 12.96 -4.88
N GLU A 271 11.53 12.12 -5.86
CA GLU A 271 10.39 11.57 -6.60
C GLU A 271 9.41 10.66 -5.81
N THR A 272 9.26 10.85 -4.51
CA THR A 272 8.27 10.12 -3.72
C THR A 272 6.98 10.93 -3.62
N PRO A 273 5.83 10.40 -4.04
CA PRO A 273 4.54 11.07 -3.89
C PRO A 273 4.27 11.32 -2.39
N TYR A 274 3.99 12.58 -2.05
CA TYR A 274 3.68 12.98 -0.69
C TYR A 274 2.44 12.23 -0.18
N ARG A 275 2.57 11.65 1.00
CA ARG A 275 1.40 11.18 1.75
C ARG A 275 0.78 12.41 2.39
N LEU A 276 -0.46 12.72 2.03
CA LEU A 276 -1.26 13.68 2.80
C LEU A 276 -1.19 13.30 4.28
N HIS A 277 -0.93 14.27 5.15
CA HIS A 277 -0.87 14.03 6.59
C HIS A 277 -2.22 13.51 7.07
N GLN A 278 -2.18 12.39 7.77
CA GLN A 278 -3.35 11.85 8.45
C GLN A 278 -3.21 12.12 9.93
N MET A 279 -4.29 12.60 10.54
CA MET A 279 -4.39 12.71 11.98
C MET A 279 -4.17 11.34 12.65
N ASN A 280 -3.48 11.33 13.80
CA ASN A 280 -3.29 10.11 14.56
C ASN A 280 -4.66 9.57 15.05
N PRO A 281 -5.07 8.36 14.65
CA PRO A 281 -6.35 7.79 15.07
C PRO A 281 -6.48 7.66 16.60
N ASP A 282 -5.39 7.42 17.33
CA ASP A 282 -5.45 7.34 18.81
C ASP A 282 -5.74 8.68 19.45
N GLN A 283 -5.23 9.78 18.88
CA GLN A 283 -5.53 11.13 19.36
C GLN A 283 -7.02 11.46 19.17
N SER A 284 -7.56 11.13 18.00
CA SER A 284 -8.99 11.30 17.73
C SER A 284 -9.83 10.44 18.66
N LEU A 285 -9.47 9.16 18.78
CA LEU A 285 -10.17 8.21 19.66
C LEU A 285 -10.18 8.68 21.12
N PHE A 286 -9.00 9.06 21.64
CA PHE A 286 -8.88 9.58 23.02
C PHE A 286 -9.73 10.83 23.22
N SER A 287 -9.64 11.80 22.33
CA SER A 287 -10.33 13.08 22.49
C SER A 287 -11.86 12.89 22.44
N LEU A 288 -12.35 12.09 21.51
CA LEU A 288 -13.79 11.82 21.42
C LEU A 288 -14.30 10.96 22.58
N ASP A 289 -13.51 9.98 23.02
CA ASP A 289 -13.89 9.15 24.16
C ASP A 289 -13.93 9.96 25.48
N TYR A 290 -12.97 10.90 25.64
CA TYR A 290 -12.84 11.72 26.84
C TYR A 290 -13.88 12.86 26.93
N TYR A 291 -14.12 13.55 25.79
CA TYR A 291 -14.92 14.79 25.79
C TYR A 291 -16.36 14.61 25.32
N THR A 292 -16.77 13.43 24.82
CA THR A 292 -18.10 13.20 24.25
C THR A 292 -18.78 11.96 24.82
N ASN A 293 -20.08 11.84 24.61
CA ASN A 293 -20.88 10.69 25.01
C ASN A 293 -21.42 9.93 23.79
N LYS A 294 -21.81 8.66 23.99
CA LYS A 294 -22.49 7.89 22.96
C LYS A 294 -23.78 8.63 22.52
N GLY A 295 -23.98 8.70 21.19
CA GLY A 295 -25.10 9.39 20.57
C GLY A 295 -24.87 10.88 20.33
N ASP A 296 -23.82 11.49 20.88
CA ASP A 296 -23.47 12.89 20.58
C ASP A 296 -23.21 13.07 19.08
N LEU A 297 -23.60 14.23 18.54
CA LEU A 297 -23.31 14.63 17.15
C LEU A 297 -21.96 15.34 17.09
N VAL A 298 -20.98 14.68 16.48
CA VAL A 298 -19.61 15.20 16.27
C VAL A 298 -19.50 15.80 14.87
N CYS A 299 -18.88 16.98 14.76
CA CYS A 299 -18.60 17.61 13.49
C CYS A 299 -17.09 17.67 13.22
N ASP A 300 -16.70 17.42 11.96
CA ASP A 300 -15.36 17.71 11.45
C ASP A 300 -15.45 18.56 10.17
N PRO A 301 -15.17 19.87 10.24
CA PRO A 301 -15.17 20.76 9.08
C PRO A 301 -14.09 20.43 8.04
N PHE A 302 -13.05 19.70 8.41
CA PHE A 302 -11.91 19.34 7.56
C PHE A 302 -11.65 17.84 7.63
N ASN A 303 -12.64 17.07 7.21
CA ASN A 303 -12.69 15.62 7.41
C ASN A 303 -11.48 14.87 6.84
N GLY A 304 -10.86 15.39 5.79
CA GLY A 304 -9.68 14.80 5.16
C GLY A 304 -9.93 13.33 4.80
N ARG A 305 -9.17 12.45 5.45
CA ARG A 305 -9.25 11.00 5.25
C ARG A 305 -10.18 10.28 6.22
N GLY A 306 -11.09 11.01 6.85
CA GLY A 306 -12.15 10.42 7.64
C GLY A 306 -11.75 9.87 9.00
N THR A 307 -10.60 10.21 9.54
CA THR A 307 -10.16 9.69 10.86
C THR A 307 -11.17 10.02 11.94
N THR A 308 -11.65 11.28 11.99
CA THR A 308 -12.69 11.71 12.96
C THR A 308 -14.00 10.96 12.76
N ALA A 309 -14.43 10.82 11.50
CA ALA A 309 -15.67 10.10 11.18
C ALA A 309 -15.60 8.65 11.65
N ILE A 310 -14.53 7.93 11.27
CA ILE A 310 -14.34 6.51 11.63
C ILE A 310 -14.30 6.34 13.16
N THR A 311 -13.58 7.21 13.88
CA THR A 311 -13.47 7.11 15.34
C THR A 311 -14.77 7.49 16.05
N ALA A 312 -15.49 8.52 15.59
CA ALA A 312 -16.78 8.91 16.14
C ALA A 312 -17.83 7.78 16.00
N LEU A 313 -17.95 7.22 14.80
CA LEU A 313 -18.89 6.14 14.54
C LEU A 313 -18.51 4.86 15.29
N HIS A 314 -17.23 4.52 15.36
CA HIS A 314 -16.74 3.40 16.16
C HIS A 314 -17.15 3.53 17.64
N LEU A 315 -17.07 4.73 18.19
CA LEU A 315 -17.48 5.01 19.56
C LEU A 315 -19.01 5.14 19.73
N GLY A 316 -19.82 4.92 18.70
CA GLY A 316 -21.27 5.04 18.73
C GLY A 316 -21.79 6.49 18.82
N ARG A 317 -20.99 7.46 18.33
CA ARG A 317 -21.42 8.85 18.11
C ARG A 317 -22.06 8.96 16.73
N ARG A 318 -22.82 10.04 16.51
CA ARG A 318 -23.24 10.48 15.17
C ARG A 318 -22.18 11.41 14.60
N PHE A 319 -22.12 11.51 13.28
CA PHE A 319 -21.09 12.28 12.63
C PHE A 319 -21.64 13.17 11.50
N VAL A 320 -21.07 14.35 11.39
CA VAL A 320 -21.23 15.24 10.23
C VAL A 320 -19.88 15.83 9.86
N GLY A 321 -19.53 15.82 8.56
CA GLY A 321 -18.24 16.33 8.11
C GLY A 321 -18.27 17.01 6.76
N TYR A 322 -17.22 17.76 6.48
CA TYR A 322 -16.95 18.42 5.20
C TYR A 322 -15.60 18.01 4.63
N GLU A 323 -15.55 17.82 3.33
CA GLU A 323 -14.31 17.56 2.62
C GLU A 323 -14.32 18.27 1.27
N ILE A 324 -13.34 19.15 1.05
CA ILE A 324 -13.23 19.95 -0.17
C ILE A 324 -12.60 19.16 -1.34
N ASN A 325 -11.70 18.21 -1.03
CA ASN A 325 -11.07 17.37 -2.04
C ASN A 325 -12.04 16.26 -2.48
N PRO A 326 -12.48 16.23 -3.76
CA PRO A 326 -13.47 15.26 -4.22
C PRO A 326 -12.99 13.81 -4.17
N ILE A 327 -11.68 13.57 -4.28
CA ILE A 327 -11.11 12.22 -4.21
C ILE A 327 -11.18 11.73 -2.76
N SER A 328 -10.73 12.53 -1.80
CA SER A 328 -10.82 12.23 -0.35
C SER A 328 -12.27 12.04 0.09
N PHE A 329 -13.17 12.90 -0.38
CA PHE A 329 -14.60 12.81 -0.11
C PHE A 329 -15.17 11.45 -0.57
N ASN A 330 -14.98 11.09 -1.85
CA ASN A 330 -15.52 9.85 -2.41
C ASN A 330 -14.92 8.62 -1.71
N LYS A 331 -13.63 8.63 -1.44
CA LYS A 331 -12.97 7.49 -0.78
C LYS A 331 -13.39 7.33 0.67
N THR A 332 -13.48 8.42 1.42
CA THR A 332 -13.99 8.36 2.79
C THR A 332 -15.43 7.86 2.82
N ARG A 333 -16.29 8.36 1.93
CA ARG A 333 -17.68 7.89 1.82
C ARG A 333 -17.76 6.39 1.53
N GLU A 334 -16.93 5.88 0.60
CA GLU A 334 -16.83 4.45 0.29
C GLU A 334 -16.45 3.63 1.52
N VAL A 335 -15.42 4.06 2.26
CA VAL A 335 -14.94 3.37 3.45
C VAL A 335 -15.98 3.40 4.58
N LEU A 336 -16.62 4.54 4.81
CA LEU A 336 -17.68 4.63 5.83
C LEU A 336 -18.86 3.70 5.50
N THR A 337 -19.27 3.63 4.23
CA THR A 337 -20.36 2.76 3.79
C THR A 337 -20.01 1.27 3.92
N ASN A 338 -18.78 0.89 3.55
CA ASN A 338 -18.44 -0.52 3.35
C ASN A 338 -17.67 -1.15 4.52
N ASN A 339 -17.07 -0.34 5.41
CA ASN A 339 -16.11 -0.83 6.40
C ASN A 339 -16.42 -0.39 7.83
N VAL A 340 -17.44 0.45 8.05
CA VAL A 340 -17.86 0.89 9.37
C VAL A 340 -19.29 0.39 9.63
N ASP A 341 -19.46 -0.37 10.71
CA ASP A 341 -20.76 -0.87 11.13
C ASP A 341 -21.52 0.25 11.86
N ALA A 342 -22.20 1.09 11.07
CA ALA A 342 -22.98 2.22 11.57
C ALA A 342 -24.26 2.39 10.72
N ASP A 343 -25.34 2.82 11.37
CA ASP A 343 -26.59 3.11 10.68
C ASP A 343 -26.40 4.21 9.64
N ALA A 344 -27.03 4.08 8.49
CA ALA A 344 -26.91 5.05 7.39
C ALA A 344 -27.30 6.48 7.81
N ASP A 345 -28.25 6.63 8.74
CA ASP A 345 -28.70 7.91 9.27
C ASP A 345 -27.80 8.47 10.39
N SER A 346 -26.76 7.71 10.79
CA SER A 346 -25.87 8.14 11.86
C SER A 346 -24.76 9.06 11.40
N TRP A 347 -24.57 9.24 10.09
CA TRP A 347 -23.54 10.10 9.55
C TRP A 347 -23.94 10.80 8.25
N SER A 348 -23.35 11.98 8.05
CA SER A 348 -23.44 12.74 6.81
C SER A 348 -22.07 13.32 6.44
N LEU A 349 -21.73 13.27 5.17
CA LEU A 349 -20.49 13.85 4.64
C LEU A 349 -20.86 14.73 3.44
N TYR A 350 -20.46 16.01 3.51
CA TYR A 350 -20.72 17.02 2.50
C TYR A 350 -19.45 17.35 1.71
N SER A 351 -19.60 17.51 0.40
CA SER A 351 -18.52 17.94 -0.47
C SER A 351 -18.49 19.47 -0.50
N GLY A 352 -17.42 20.09 0.01
CA GLY A 352 -17.28 21.53 -0.01
C GLY A 352 -16.42 22.11 1.10
N CYS A 353 -16.42 23.43 1.22
CA CYS A 353 -15.63 24.17 2.20
C CYS A 353 -16.30 24.13 3.59
N GLY A 354 -15.64 23.46 4.54
CA GLY A 354 -16.14 23.36 5.91
C GLY A 354 -16.15 24.69 6.70
N CYS A 355 -15.51 25.73 6.21
CA CYS A 355 -15.64 27.06 6.81
C CYS A 355 -17.02 27.70 6.55
N GLU A 356 -17.67 27.32 5.46
CA GLU A 356 -18.93 27.92 5.00
C GLU A 356 -20.15 27.27 5.65
N MET A 357 -20.14 25.95 5.82
CA MET A 357 -21.22 25.18 6.45
C MET A 357 -22.61 25.54 5.94
N GLU A 358 -22.75 25.67 4.60
CA GLU A 358 -23.95 26.20 3.95
C GLU A 358 -25.22 25.40 4.27
N GLU A 359 -25.11 24.09 4.42
CA GLU A 359 -26.19 23.17 4.74
C GLU A 359 -26.81 23.47 6.12
N PHE A 360 -26.07 24.11 7.02
CA PHE A 360 -26.51 24.46 8.37
C PHE A 360 -26.65 25.96 8.59
N ARG A 361 -26.88 26.74 7.55
CA ARG A 361 -26.94 28.21 7.62
C ARG A 361 -28.02 28.71 8.61
N GLU A 362 -29.16 28.04 8.63
CA GLU A 362 -30.30 28.39 9.48
C GLU A 362 -30.27 27.68 10.85
N ASP A 363 -29.37 26.74 11.07
CA ASP A 363 -29.31 25.92 12.28
C ASP A 363 -28.52 26.62 13.40
N ALA A 364 -28.84 26.31 14.64
CA ALA A 364 -28.12 26.72 15.84
C ALA A 364 -28.16 25.62 16.91
N GLU A 365 -27.13 25.58 17.73
CA GLU A 365 -27.05 24.71 18.92
C GLU A 365 -27.39 23.23 18.64
N MET A 366 -26.94 22.72 17.47
CA MET A 366 -27.18 21.35 17.05
C MET A 366 -26.03 20.38 17.35
N LEU A 367 -24.79 20.87 17.32
CA LEU A 367 -23.59 20.07 17.49
C LEU A 367 -23.30 19.80 18.97
N ASP A 368 -22.96 18.57 19.29
CA ASP A 368 -22.54 18.20 20.64
C ASP A 368 -21.03 18.34 20.82
N ALA A 369 -20.24 18.14 19.75
CA ALA A 369 -18.80 18.37 19.75
C ALA A 369 -18.28 18.68 18.34
N VAL A 370 -17.13 19.31 18.29
CA VAL A 370 -16.29 19.44 17.08
C VAL A 370 -14.93 18.85 17.40
N PHE A 371 -14.43 18.00 16.51
CA PHE A 371 -13.05 17.55 16.56
C PHE A 371 -12.44 17.62 15.18
N THR A 372 -11.38 18.41 15.00
CA THR A 372 -10.82 18.70 13.68
C THR A 372 -9.34 19.07 13.72
N SER A 373 -8.67 18.92 12.57
CA SER A 373 -7.33 19.43 12.32
C SER A 373 -7.37 20.24 11.02
N PRO A 374 -7.51 21.56 11.10
CA PRO A 374 -7.56 22.40 9.92
C PRO A 374 -6.23 22.35 9.14
N PRO A 375 -6.25 22.59 7.83
CA PRO A 375 -5.04 22.76 7.04
C PRO A 375 -4.14 23.84 7.64
N TYR A 376 -2.82 23.58 7.65
CA TYR A 376 -1.86 24.50 8.23
C TYR A 376 -1.40 25.52 7.18
N TYR A 377 -1.54 26.79 7.47
CA TYR A 377 -1.02 27.87 6.64
C TYR A 377 0.49 27.67 6.36
N LEU A 378 0.92 27.85 5.12
CA LEU A 378 2.32 27.71 4.61
C LEU A 378 2.94 26.30 4.63
N ASN A 379 2.36 25.32 5.25
CA ASN A 379 2.96 23.98 5.31
C ASN A 379 2.34 22.99 4.38
N ALA A 380 1.20 23.33 3.81
CA ALA A 380 0.43 22.37 3.10
C ALA A 380 0.66 22.51 1.61
N GLU A 381 0.80 21.40 0.97
CA GLU A 381 0.46 21.26 -0.42
C GLU A 381 -1.04 21.51 -0.57
N SER A 382 -1.43 22.16 -1.65
CA SER A 382 -2.82 22.31 -2.02
C SER A 382 -3.52 20.94 -2.00
N TYR A 383 -4.67 20.86 -1.35
CA TYR A 383 -5.47 19.64 -1.33
C TYR A 383 -6.21 19.44 -2.65
N CYS A 384 -6.57 20.54 -3.29
CA CYS A 384 -7.23 20.55 -4.61
C CYS A 384 -7.12 21.95 -5.25
N ASP A 385 -7.60 22.06 -6.49
CA ASP A 385 -7.60 23.32 -7.25
C ASP A 385 -8.77 24.25 -6.87
N ASP A 386 -9.60 23.92 -5.88
CA ASP A 386 -10.69 24.77 -5.42
C ASP A 386 -10.12 26.04 -4.76
N PRO A 387 -10.51 27.24 -5.19
CA PRO A 387 -10.03 28.48 -4.60
C PRO A 387 -10.41 28.66 -3.11
N ARG A 388 -11.37 27.88 -2.61
CA ARG A 388 -11.78 27.85 -1.20
C ARG A 388 -10.91 26.93 -0.34
N ASP A 389 -9.96 26.19 -0.92
CA ASP A 389 -8.97 25.44 -0.16
C ASP A 389 -8.05 26.40 0.59
N LEU A 390 -8.03 26.27 1.92
CA LEU A 390 -7.25 27.14 2.82
C LEU A 390 -5.75 27.14 2.49
N CYS A 391 -5.25 26.10 1.87
CA CYS A 391 -3.84 26.00 1.47
C CYS A 391 -3.49 26.89 0.26
N ASN A 392 -4.49 27.33 -0.51
CA ASN A 392 -4.32 28.20 -1.68
C ASN A 392 -4.43 29.70 -1.33
N MET A 393 -4.76 30.02 -0.08
CA MET A 393 -5.07 31.40 0.34
C MET A 393 -3.85 32.15 0.85
N GLY A 394 -3.87 33.46 0.69
CA GLY A 394 -2.99 34.38 1.41
C GLY A 394 -3.36 34.48 2.89
N MET A 395 -2.46 35.04 3.72
CA MET A 395 -2.63 35.08 5.18
C MET A 395 -3.92 35.82 5.63
N GLU A 396 -4.24 36.92 5.02
CA GLU A 396 -5.44 37.70 5.38
C GLU A 396 -6.72 36.98 5.04
N GLU A 397 -6.75 36.32 3.87
CA GLU A 397 -7.87 35.50 3.41
C GLU A 397 -8.04 34.25 4.28
N PHE A 398 -6.93 33.59 4.60
CA PHE A 398 -6.92 32.44 5.52
C PHE A 398 -7.54 32.82 6.88
N HIS A 399 -7.10 33.98 7.50
CA HIS A 399 -7.65 34.42 8.77
C HIS A 399 -9.13 34.78 8.65
N THR A 400 -9.54 35.36 7.54
CA THR A 400 -10.95 35.70 7.29
C THR A 400 -11.81 34.41 7.22
N LYS A 401 -11.32 33.35 6.55
CA LYS A 401 -12.00 32.07 6.49
C LYS A 401 -12.04 31.38 7.86
N ILE A 402 -10.99 31.46 8.65
CA ILE A 402 -10.97 30.93 10.02
C ILE A 402 -11.94 31.70 10.92
N ASP A 403 -12.04 33.02 10.77
CA ASP A 403 -13.05 33.85 11.49
C ASP A 403 -14.47 33.41 11.11
N GLN A 404 -14.76 33.15 9.84
CA GLN A 404 -16.02 32.58 9.35
C GLN A 404 -16.29 31.19 9.96
N LEU A 405 -15.29 30.33 10.01
CA LEU A 405 -15.41 29.01 10.66
C LEU A 405 -15.83 29.15 12.13
N PHE A 406 -15.12 29.96 12.92
CA PHE A 406 -15.43 30.14 14.34
C PHE A 406 -16.80 30.80 14.57
N SER A 407 -17.21 31.68 13.70
CA SER A 407 -18.57 32.26 13.71
C SER A 407 -19.63 31.15 13.56
N ASN A 408 -19.48 30.29 12.55
CA ASN A 408 -20.38 29.18 12.31
C ASN A 408 -20.34 28.15 13.47
N LEU A 409 -19.16 27.75 13.91
CA LEU A 409 -19.03 26.80 15.01
C LEU A 409 -19.61 27.32 16.31
N SER A 410 -19.39 28.62 16.65
CA SER A 410 -19.98 29.23 17.83
C SER A 410 -21.52 29.26 17.78
N ARG A 411 -22.10 29.43 16.59
CA ARG A 411 -23.55 29.37 16.41
C ARG A 411 -24.07 27.94 16.54
N LEU A 412 -23.38 26.97 15.96
CA LEU A 412 -23.84 25.57 15.84
C LEU A 412 -23.56 24.74 17.09
N ILE A 413 -22.50 25.04 17.87
CA ILE A 413 -22.22 24.27 19.08
C ILE A 413 -23.23 24.54 20.18
N LYS A 414 -23.69 23.50 20.86
CA LYS A 414 -24.56 23.60 22.05
C LYS A 414 -23.80 24.29 23.20
N ARG A 415 -24.55 24.86 24.12
CA ARG A 415 -23.98 25.46 25.32
C ARG A 415 -23.45 24.42 26.28
N SER A 416 -22.36 24.75 26.94
CA SER A 416 -21.83 24.02 28.08
C SER A 416 -22.36 24.57 29.38
N PHE A 417 -22.54 23.70 30.37
CA PHE A 417 -23.05 24.08 31.70
C PHE A 417 -22.11 23.52 32.76
N TYR A 418 -21.30 24.40 33.33
CA TYR A 418 -20.21 23.99 34.24
C TYR A 418 -20.76 23.30 35.50
N LYS A 419 -21.84 23.83 36.11
CA LYS A 419 -22.44 23.27 37.32
C LYS A 419 -23.07 21.91 37.10
N GLU A 420 -23.70 21.71 35.94
CA GLU A 420 -24.32 20.44 35.54
C GLU A 420 -23.28 19.45 34.96
N ARG A 421 -22.01 19.87 34.82
CA ARG A 421 -20.93 19.08 34.21
C ARG A 421 -21.24 18.63 32.77
N VAL A 422 -21.96 19.45 32.04
CA VAL A 422 -22.26 19.25 30.64
C VAL A 422 -21.26 20.07 29.82
N PHE A 423 -20.43 19.38 29.07
CA PHE A 423 -19.42 20.01 28.20
C PHE A 423 -19.70 19.69 26.74
N LYS A 424 -19.69 20.70 25.90
CA LYS A 424 -19.88 20.63 24.45
C LYS A 424 -18.70 21.34 23.79
N PRO A 425 -17.60 20.58 23.52
CA PRO A 425 -16.33 21.15 23.15
C PRO A 425 -16.18 21.38 21.66
N ILE A 426 -15.39 22.38 21.31
CA ILE A 426 -14.71 22.54 20.02
C ILE A 426 -13.25 22.19 20.25
N ILE A 427 -12.77 21.11 19.65
CA ILE A 427 -11.42 20.56 19.80
C ILE A 427 -10.68 20.72 18.47
N MET A 428 -9.58 21.44 18.47
CA MET A 428 -8.75 21.56 17.27
C MET A 428 -7.30 21.15 17.53
N VAL A 429 -6.77 20.36 16.61
CA VAL A 429 -5.37 19.95 16.59
C VAL A 429 -4.63 20.89 15.65
N LEU A 430 -3.66 21.62 16.18
CA LEU A 430 -2.95 22.69 15.50
C LEU A 430 -1.45 22.42 15.48
N GLY A 431 -0.88 22.40 14.28
CA GLY A 431 0.56 22.39 14.08
C GLY A 431 1.16 23.80 14.17
N THR A 432 2.49 23.86 14.11
CA THR A 432 3.22 25.11 14.03
C THR A 432 3.78 25.27 12.61
N ALA A 433 3.42 26.32 11.93
CA ALA A 433 4.01 26.68 10.65
C ALA A 433 5.21 27.63 10.83
N ARG A 434 6.18 27.57 9.95
CA ARG A 434 7.33 28.47 9.89
C ARG A 434 7.50 29.00 8.47
N ASP A 435 7.43 30.31 8.35
CA ASP A 435 7.85 31.04 7.15
C ASP A 435 9.34 31.42 7.28
N GLY A 436 10.11 31.17 6.22
CA GLY A 436 11.56 31.35 6.23
C GLY A 436 12.03 32.77 6.62
N LYS A 437 11.26 33.82 6.27
CA LYS A 437 11.59 35.21 6.56
C LYS A 437 10.80 35.79 7.74
N ASN A 438 9.57 35.36 7.92
CA ASN A 438 8.65 35.97 8.89
C ASN A 438 8.58 35.19 10.22
N GLY A 439 9.36 34.11 10.34
CA GLY A 439 9.48 33.37 11.59
C GLY A 439 8.39 32.32 11.80
N ILE A 440 7.87 32.24 13.02
CA ILE A 440 6.86 31.25 13.39
C ILE A 440 5.48 31.85 13.30
N HIS A 441 4.57 31.19 12.57
CA HIS A 441 3.14 31.45 12.64
C HIS A 441 2.54 30.61 13.78
N ASP A 442 2.22 31.28 14.86
CA ASP A 442 1.55 30.68 16.01
C ASP A 442 0.04 30.59 15.75
N MET A 443 -0.35 29.51 15.07
CA MET A 443 -1.77 29.25 14.81
C MET A 443 -2.57 29.11 16.11
N SER A 444 -1.95 28.56 17.15
CA SER A 444 -2.62 28.38 18.45
C SER A 444 -3.02 29.72 19.04
N PHE A 445 -2.13 30.72 19.02
CA PHE A 445 -2.42 32.05 19.50
C PHE A 445 -3.49 32.75 18.65
N ASN A 446 -3.34 32.69 17.33
CA ASN A 446 -4.28 33.32 16.40
C ASN A 446 -5.68 32.76 16.55
N PHE A 447 -5.80 31.41 16.61
CA PHE A 447 -7.10 30.77 16.77
C PHE A 447 -7.75 31.06 18.12
N GLN A 448 -6.98 31.12 19.22
CA GLN A 448 -7.50 31.57 20.52
C GLN A 448 -8.07 32.97 20.46
N THR A 449 -7.39 33.88 19.77
CA THR A 449 -7.85 35.26 19.62
C THR A 449 -9.15 35.32 18.84
N ILE A 450 -9.27 34.60 17.75
CA ILE A 450 -10.48 34.54 16.93
C ILE A 450 -11.62 33.88 17.71
N ALA A 451 -11.36 32.71 18.33
CA ALA A 451 -12.37 32.02 19.12
C ALA A 451 -12.99 32.89 20.23
N LYS A 452 -12.14 33.64 20.94
CA LYS A 452 -12.59 34.61 21.98
C LYS A 452 -13.50 35.69 21.42
N LYS A 453 -13.23 36.20 20.22
CA LYS A 453 -14.08 37.20 19.53
C LYS A 453 -15.49 36.64 19.31
N HIS A 454 -15.64 35.33 19.08
CA HIS A 454 -16.93 34.66 18.91
C HIS A 454 -17.54 34.08 20.21
N GLY A 455 -17.08 34.55 21.38
CA GLY A 455 -17.62 34.20 22.68
C GLY A 455 -17.28 32.77 23.14
N LEU A 456 -16.25 32.16 22.58
CA LEU A 456 -15.75 30.85 23.01
C LEU A 456 -14.67 31.03 24.09
N THR A 457 -14.73 30.23 25.12
CA THR A 457 -13.76 30.19 26.22
C THR A 457 -12.79 29.04 26.03
N LEU A 458 -11.48 29.32 26.03
CA LEU A 458 -10.47 28.28 26.08
C LEU A 458 -10.60 27.54 27.41
N TRP A 459 -10.97 26.26 27.32
CA TRP A 459 -11.22 25.39 28.46
C TRP A 459 -10.03 24.55 28.84
N ASP A 460 -9.36 24.00 27.82
CA ASP A 460 -8.23 23.10 28.02
C ASP A 460 -7.20 23.23 26.89
N GLN A 461 -5.95 22.86 27.19
CA GLN A 461 -4.87 22.82 26.24
C GLN A 461 -3.97 21.61 26.50
N MET A 462 -3.70 20.83 25.46
CA MET A 462 -2.84 19.67 25.51
C MET A 462 -1.76 19.77 24.43
N PHE A 463 -0.57 19.30 24.75
CA PHE A 463 0.50 19.12 23.76
C PHE A 463 0.64 17.62 23.45
N VAL A 464 0.60 17.29 22.18
CA VAL A 464 0.72 15.91 21.70
C VAL A 464 2.09 15.71 21.08
N GLU A 465 2.88 14.84 21.67
CA GLU A 465 4.20 14.48 21.14
C GLU A 465 4.05 13.63 19.87
N LEU A 466 4.67 14.09 18.78
CA LEU A 466 4.68 13.40 17.50
C LEU A 466 5.83 12.42 17.44
N ASN A 467 5.54 11.17 17.02
CA ASN A 467 6.56 10.21 16.64
C ASN A 467 7.07 10.55 15.22
N ASN A 468 8.09 11.40 15.13
CA ASN A 468 8.68 11.77 13.85
C ASN A 468 9.93 10.90 13.56
N PRO A 469 9.82 9.88 12.70
CA PRO A 469 10.96 9.02 12.34
C PRO A 469 12.03 9.76 11.52
N TYR A 470 11.71 10.94 10.99
CA TYR A 470 12.61 11.75 10.14
C TYR A 470 13.32 12.87 10.92
N ILE A 471 13.32 12.82 12.24
CA ILE A 471 13.97 13.83 13.09
C ILE A 471 15.45 14.03 12.71
N TRP A 472 16.13 12.94 12.39
CA TRP A 472 17.54 12.93 12.02
C TRP A 472 17.84 13.65 10.70
N THR A 473 16.96 13.59 9.71
CA THR A 473 17.13 14.25 8.42
C THR A 473 16.95 15.77 8.50
N SER A 474 16.23 16.24 9.51
CA SER A 474 16.02 17.67 9.75
C SER A 474 17.04 18.30 10.71
N LEU A 475 17.82 17.50 11.46
CA LEU A 475 18.74 18.01 12.47
C LEU A 475 19.82 18.91 11.87
N GLN A 476 20.45 18.53 10.77
CA GLN A 476 21.47 19.36 10.11
C GLN A 476 20.89 20.70 9.69
N ARG A 477 19.75 20.69 9.00
CA ARG A 477 19.05 21.90 8.56
C ARG A 477 18.65 22.79 9.75
N ASN A 478 18.13 22.19 10.82
CA ASN A 478 17.77 22.92 12.03
C ASN A 478 19.01 23.58 12.69
N TYR A 479 20.15 22.91 12.70
CA TYR A 479 21.40 23.45 13.20
C TYR A 479 21.89 24.63 12.36
N GLU A 480 21.90 24.50 11.04
CA GLU A 480 22.31 25.55 10.11
C GLU A 480 21.48 26.83 10.27
N PHE A 481 20.17 26.69 10.44
CA PHE A 481 19.25 27.82 10.61
C PHE A 481 18.98 28.20 12.07
N ARG A 482 19.66 27.58 13.04
CA ARG A 482 19.46 27.84 14.47
C ARG A 482 18.01 27.63 14.94
N HIS A 483 17.34 26.63 14.38
CA HIS A 483 15.97 26.30 14.73
C HIS A 483 15.89 25.20 15.77
N VAL A 484 14.88 25.25 16.65
CA VAL A 484 14.51 24.12 17.51
C VAL A 484 13.56 23.22 16.72
N HIS A 485 13.86 21.92 16.71
CA HIS A 485 12.95 20.94 16.12
C HIS A 485 11.65 20.87 16.92
N LYS A 486 10.51 20.95 16.20
CA LYS A 486 9.19 20.86 16.80
C LYS A 486 8.58 19.50 16.49
N ASN A 487 8.38 18.70 17.53
CA ASN A 487 7.79 17.37 17.45
C ASN A 487 6.50 17.26 18.28
N TYR A 488 5.75 18.33 18.35
CA TYR A 488 4.45 18.34 19.02
C TYR A 488 3.42 19.12 18.22
N GLU A 489 2.16 18.79 18.46
CA GLU A 489 0.98 19.55 18.06
C GLU A 489 0.27 20.06 19.31
N SER A 490 -0.39 21.21 19.18
CA SER A 490 -1.23 21.75 20.24
C SER A 490 -2.68 21.30 19.99
N GLN A 491 -3.29 20.68 20.98
CA GLN A 491 -4.72 20.42 20.98
C GLN A 491 -5.40 21.42 21.90
N LEU A 492 -6.23 22.26 21.33
CA LEU A 492 -6.98 23.29 22.06
C LEU A 492 -8.44 22.90 22.16
N VAL A 493 -9.02 23.13 23.31
CA VAL A 493 -10.41 22.82 23.61
C VAL A 493 -11.14 24.08 24.04
N TRP A 494 -12.16 24.48 23.30
CA TRP A 494 -13.02 25.60 23.64
C TRP A 494 -14.43 25.12 23.99
N VAL A 495 -15.11 25.90 24.82
CA VAL A 495 -16.51 25.72 25.15
C VAL A 495 -17.26 27.05 25.03
N LYS A 496 -18.57 26.96 24.80
CA LYS A 496 -19.51 28.10 24.86
C LYS A 496 -20.35 27.93 26.11
N PHE A 497 -20.33 28.91 27.00
CA PHE A 497 -21.18 28.95 28.20
C PHE A 497 -22.48 29.75 27.99
#